data_fbf189b250efbd02aae47ca28f4f0dc8
#
_entry.id   fbf189b250efbd02aae47ca28f4f0dc8
#
_cell.length_a   1.000
_cell.length_b   1.000
_cell.length_c   1.000
_cell.angle_alpha   90.00
_cell.angle_beta   90.00
_cell.angle_gamma   90.00
#
_symmetry.space_group_name_H-M   'P 1'
#
loop_
_entity.id
_entity.type
_entity.pdbx_description
1 polymer ?
#
loop_
_entity_poly.entity_id
_entity_poly.type
_entity_poly.pdbx_seq_one_letter_code
_entity_poly.pdbx_strand_id
1 'polypeptide(L)'
;MKTFKDINWGKHSIPGAIQGTLHLGDGFLISVVAGEFMYCFPKENLGNPDLHSSFEVAIFNNDGDMIDEPLGWQSKEDINALLSNYSS
;
A
#
# COMPACT_ATOMS: atom_id res chain seq x y z
N MET A 1 0.34 -8.32 15.61
CA MET A 1 1.06 -8.05 14.35
C MET A 1 0.09 -7.46 13.33
N LYS A 2 0.51 -6.41 12.66
CA LYS A 2 -0.33 -5.78 11.62
C LYS A 2 -0.22 -6.54 10.31
N THR A 3 -1.34 -6.63 9.59
CA THR A 3 -1.41 -7.34 8.32
C THR A 3 -2.14 -6.49 7.30
N PHE A 4 -2.23 -6.98 6.08
CA PHE A 4 -2.95 -6.33 4.99
C PHE A 4 -4.38 -5.95 5.40
N LYS A 5 -5.01 -6.74 6.27
CA LYS A 5 -6.39 -6.48 6.73
C LYS A 5 -6.51 -5.24 7.60
N ASP A 6 -5.40 -4.77 8.17
CA ASP A 6 -5.40 -3.59 9.04
C ASP A 6 -5.25 -2.28 8.26
N ILE A 7 -5.05 -2.35 6.96
CA ILE A 7 -4.88 -1.16 6.10
C ILE A 7 -6.22 -0.42 6.02
N ASN A 8 -6.15 0.90 6.21
CA ASN A 8 -7.32 1.78 6.09
C ASN A 8 -7.45 2.24 4.64
N TRP A 9 -8.43 1.72 3.94
CA TRP A 9 -8.64 2.01 2.53
C TRP A 9 -9.53 3.22 2.32
N GLY A 10 -9.20 4.03 1.33
CA GLY A 10 -9.98 5.19 0.94
C GLY A 10 -9.83 5.46 -0.55
N LYS A 11 -10.42 6.57 -0.98
CA LYS A 11 -10.33 6.98 -2.38
C LYS A 11 -9.03 7.71 -2.64
N HIS A 12 -8.40 7.40 -3.76
CA HIS A 12 -7.27 8.17 -4.27
C HIS A 12 -7.81 9.44 -4.95
N SER A 13 -6.94 10.45 -5.13
CA SER A 13 -7.31 11.66 -5.87
C SER A 13 -7.66 11.38 -7.34
N ILE A 14 -7.11 10.29 -7.89
CA ILE A 14 -7.48 9.82 -9.23
C ILE A 14 -8.79 9.05 -9.12
N PRO A 15 -9.85 9.43 -9.86
CA PRO A 15 -11.14 8.75 -9.77
C PRO A 15 -11.04 7.24 -10.05
N GLY A 16 -11.63 6.45 -9.17
CA GLY A 16 -11.63 4.99 -9.29
C GLY A 16 -10.39 4.30 -8.73
N ALA A 17 -9.29 5.00 -8.54
CA ALA A 17 -8.12 4.46 -7.88
C ALA A 17 -8.33 4.42 -6.37
N ILE A 18 -7.61 3.54 -5.70
CA ILE A 18 -7.71 3.38 -4.24
C ILE A 18 -6.36 3.60 -3.59
N GLN A 19 -6.40 4.04 -2.35
CA GLN A 19 -5.21 4.23 -1.53
C GLN A 19 -5.50 3.74 -0.12
N GLY A 20 -4.62 2.90 0.40
CA GLY A 20 -4.69 2.43 1.77
C GLY A 20 -3.47 2.90 2.53
N THR A 21 -3.65 3.25 3.79
CA THR A 21 -2.55 3.65 4.66
C THR A 21 -2.61 2.91 5.97
N LEU A 22 -1.44 2.73 6.59
CA LEU A 22 -1.33 2.08 7.88
C LEU A 22 -0.10 2.61 8.59
N HIS A 23 -0.28 3.09 9.82
CA HIS A 23 0.83 3.50 10.67
C HIS A 23 1.51 2.28 11.26
N LEU A 24 2.83 2.25 11.16
CA LEU A 24 3.66 1.17 11.66
C LEU A 24 4.41 1.63 12.91
N GLY A 25 5.13 0.73 13.56
CA GLY A 25 5.98 1.09 14.69
C GLY A 25 7.06 2.11 14.30
N ASP A 26 7.57 2.84 15.27
CA ASP A 26 8.67 3.80 15.11
C ASP A 26 8.37 4.98 14.15
N GLY A 27 7.08 5.28 13.94
CA GLY A 27 6.69 6.44 13.14
C GLY A 27 6.64 6.17 11.62
N PHE A 28 6.86 4.94 11.19
CA PHE A 28 6.74 4.61 9.78
C PHE A 28 5.29 4.56 9.33
N LEU A 29 5.06 4.89 8.07
CA LEU A 29 3.76 4.81 7.42
C LEU A 29 3.89 4.05 6.12
N ILE A 30 3.02 3.07 5.90
CA ILE A 30 2.93 2.40 4.60
C ILE A 30 1.75 2.97 3.82
N SER A 31 1.96 3.21 2.53
CA SER A 31 0.92 3.64 1.61
C SER A 31 0.82 2.61 0.49
N VAL A 32 -0.38 2.09 0.26
CA VAL A 32 -0.65 1.06 -0.74
C VAL A 32 -1.66 1.62 -1.73
N VAL A 33 -1.32 1.63 -3.01
CA VAL A 33 -2.19 2.18 -4.04
C VAL A 33 -2.44 1.16 -5.14
N ALA A 34 -3.58 1.27 -5.79
CA ALA A 34 -3.93 0.45 -6.94
C ALA A 34 -4.84 1.23 -7.87
N GLY A 35 -4.63 1.09 -9.17
CA GLY A 35 -5.41 1.77 -10.18
C GLY A 35 -4.73 1.70 -11.53
N GLU A 36 -5.34 2.35 -12.53
CA GLU A 36 -4.89 2.30 -13.91
C GLU A 36 -3.45 2.80 -14.08
N PHE A 37 -3.04 3.80 -13.29
CA PHE A 37 -1.73 4.42 -13.43
C PHE A 37 -0.71 3.93 -12.41
N MET A 38 -1.02 2.91 -11.64
CA MET A 38 -0.14 2.36 -10.61
C MET A 38 0.50 1.05 -11.07
N TYR A 39 1.64 0.71 -10.49
CA TYR A 39 2.32 -0.55 -10.76
C TYR A 39 1.65 -1.68 -9.96
N CYS A 40 0.48 -2.08 -10.43
CA CYS A 40 -0.36 -3.10 -9.80
C CYS A 40 -0.98 -4.01 -10.87
N PHE A 41 -1.65 -5.05 -10.46
CA PHE A 41 -2.40 -5.91 -11.37
C PHE A 41 -3.78 -6.23 -10.78
N PRO A 42 -4.85 -6.09 -11.56
CA PRO A 42 -4.87 -5.47 -12.88
C PRO A 42 -4.68 -3.96 -12.80
N LYS A 43 -4.19 -3.35 -13.88
CA LYS A 43 -3.99 -1.89 -13.96
C LYS A 43 -5.29 -1.22 -14.37
N GLU A 44 -6.26 -1.30 -13.48
CA GLU A 44 -7.61 -0.78 -13.70
C GLU A 44 -8.11 -0.10 -12.44
N ASN A 45 -9.00 0.85 -12.60
CA ASN A 45 -9.61 1.58 -11.48
C ASN A 45 -10.85 0.83 -11.00
N LEU A 46 -10.65 -0.19 -10.17
CA LEU A 46 -11.72 -1.09 -9.72
C LEU A 46 -12.40 -0.67 -8.43
N GLY A 47 -11.78 0.24 -7.68
CA GLY A 47 -12.37 0.78 -6.47
C GLY A 47 -12.46 -0.17 -5.27
N ASN A 48 -11.86 -1.34 -5.36
CA ASN A 48 -11.92 -2.35 -4.31
C ASN A 48 -10.58 -3.10 -4.24
N PRO A 49 -9.90 -3.11 -3.07
CA PRO A 49 -8.60 -3.78 -2.95
C PRO A 49 -8.67 -5.29 -3.19
N ASP A 50 -9.82 -5.92 -2.93
CA ASP A 50 -9.95 -7.37 -3.12
C ASP A 50 -9.98 -7.78 -4.59
N LEU A 51 -10.17 -6.83 -5.50
CA LEU A 51 -10.17 -7.10 -6.93
C LEU A 51 -8.78 -7.02 -7.56
N HIS A 52 -7.79 -6.59 -6.78
CA HIS A 52 -6.40 -6.53 -7.24
C HIS A 52 -5.61 -7.69 -6.65
N SER A 53 -4.71 -8.28 -7.46
CA SER A 53 -3.81 -9.34 -6.99
C SER A 53 -2.47 -8.76 -6.54
N SER A 54 -2.12 -7.57 -6.99
CA SER A 54 -0.90 -6.89 -6.57
C SER A 54 -1.11 -5.38 -6.52
N PHE A 55 -0.23 -4.68 -5.83
CA PHE A 55 -0.37 -3.27 -5.48
C PHE A 55 0.98 -2.57 -5.59
N GLU A 56 0.94 -1.24 -5.68
CA GLU A 56 2.13 -0.41 -5.56
C GLU A 56 2.23 0.08 -4.13
N VAL A 57 3.41 -0.05 -3.52
CA VAL A 57 3.62 0.21 -2.10
C VAL A 57 4.73 1.23 -1.92
N ALA A 58 4.52 2.20 -1.04
CA ALA A 58 5.54 3.15 -0.62
C ALA A 58 5.59 3.20 0.90
N ILE A 59 6.78 3.38 1.45
CA ILE A 59 6.97 3.47 2.90
C ILE A 59 7.61 4.82 3.21
N PHE A 60 7.04 5.52 4.19
CA PHE A 60 7.47 6.84 4.61
C PHE A 60 8.00 6.77 6.04
N ASN A 61 9.00 7.58 6.34
CA ASN A 61 9.53 7.69 7.70
C ASN A 61 8.73 8.72 8.51
N ASN A 62 9.16 8.94 9.75
CA ASN A 62 8.49 9.86 10.67
C ASN A 62 8.48 11.31 10.17
N ASP A 63 9.43 11.68 9.33
CA ASP A 63 9.53 13.02 8.75
C ASP A 63 8.68 13.19 7.49
N GLY A 64 8.02 12.12 7.04
CA GLY A 64 7.20 12.15 5.84
C GLY A 64 7.98 11.90 4.56
N ASP A 65 9.25 11.52 4.66
CA ASP A 65 10.08 11.21 3.51
C ASP A 65 9.94 9.74 3.11
N MET A 66 9.86 9.50 1.81
CA MET A 66 9.88 8.14 1.28
C MET A 66 11.26 7.54 1.50
N ILE A 67 11.33 6.42 2.21
CA ILE A 67 12.63 5.84 2.58
C ILE A 67 13.24 4.99 1.48
N ASP A 68 12.46 4.64 0.47
CA ASP A 68 12.91 3.85 -0.67
C ASP A 68 12.02 4.14 -1.87
N GLU A 69 12.41 3.66 -3.04
CA GLU A 69 11.56 3.80 -4.22
C GLU A 69 10.28 2.97 -4.03
N PRO A 70 9.14 3.39 -4.64
CA PRO A 70 7.93 2.60 -4.56
C PRO A 70 8.14 1.20 -5.13
N LEU A 71 7.55 0.21 -4.46
CA LEU A 71 7.62 -1.18 -4.85
C LEU A 71 6.36 -1.53 -5.65
N GLY A 72 6.55 -1.91 -6.91
CA GLY A 72 5.44 -2.31 -7.76
C GLY A 72 5.10 -3.79 -7.60
N TRP A 73 3.89 -4.14 -7.98
CA TRP A 73 3.42 -5.53 -8.07
C TRP A 73 3.61 -6.34 -6.80
N GLN A 74 3.31 -5.73 -5.64
CA GLN A 74 3.39 -6.40 -4.34
C GLN A 74 2.08 -7.12 -4.07
N SER A 75 2.15 -8.44 -3.86
CA SER A 75 0.98 -9.23 -3.48
C SER A 75 0.60 -8.96 -2.02
N LYS A 76 -0.56 -9.47 -1.58
CA LYS A 76 -0.97 -9.35 -0.18
C LYS A 76 0.05 -10.01 0.75
N GLU A 77 0.63 -11.13 0.34
CA GLU A 77 1.68 -11.83 1.10
C GLU A 77 2.95 -10.99 1.18
N ASP A 78 3.33 -10.35 0.07
CA ASP A 78 4.49 -9.45 0.05
C ASP A 78 4.29 -8.28 1.00
N ILE A 79 3.08 -7.71 1.01
CA ILE A 79 2.75 -6.60 1.89
C ILE A 79 2.78 -7.07 3.35
N ASN A 80 2.26 -8.26 3.65
CA ASN A 80 2.34 -8.81 5.01
C ASN A 80 3.78 -8.96 5.47
N ALA A 81 4.69 -9.38 4.59
CA ALA A 81 6.11 -9.49 4.90
C ALA A 81 6.72 -8.12 5.20
N LEU A 82 6.37 -7.10 4.42
CA LEU A 82 6.83 -5.74 4.68
C LEU A 82 6.32 -5.23 6.02
N LEU A 83 5.05 -5.45 6.33
CA LEU A 83 4.48 -5.03 7.60
C LEU A 83 5.17 -5.72 8.78
N SER A 84 5.52 -6.99 8.63
CA SER A 84 6.25 -7.74 9.65
C SER A 84 7.64 -7.16 9.88
N ASN A 85 8.30 -6.67 8.83
CA ASN A 85 9.65 -6.09 8.94
C ASN A 85 9.65 -4.73 9.65
N TYR A 86 8.58 -3.95 9.51
CA TYR A 86 8.48 -2.59 10.05
C TYR A 86 7.64 -2.48 11.31
N SER A 87 6.90 -3.50 11.69
CA SER A 87 6.13 -3.49 12.93
C SER A 87 6.88 -4.33 13.98
N SER A 88 7.28 -3.70 15.00
CA SER A 88 7.97 -4.34 16.11
C SER A 88 6.98 -4.76 17.20
#